data_89cf07ebd3c5ba240a2efdeb478e9ac0
#
_entry.id   89cf07ebd3c5ba240a2efdeb478e9ac0
#
_cell.length_a   1.000
_cell.length_b   1.000
_cell.length_c   1.000
_cell.angle_alpha   90.00
_cell.angle_beta   90.00
_cell.angle_gamma   90.00
#
_symmetry.space_group_name_H-M   'P 1'
#
loop_
_entity.id
_entity.type
_entity.pdbx_description
1 polymer ?
#
loop_
_entity_poly.entity_id
_entity_poly.type
_entity_poly.pdbx_seq_one_letter_code
_entity_poly.pdbx_strand_id
1 'polypeptide(L)'
;MRTHYRLGIDAGGTFTDFVLADKSGNIKIYKTPSTPDDPTKAIEDGLKIISQDLEINPSDIISQSDLCINGTTVGLNALIQHKGSPVGLICTEGHEDSIEIRLGHKEDGYRYDPDYPPAVMLSPRFLRKGIRERILSNGKVKISINEDDVREACKIFVDE
;
A
#
# COMPACT_ATOMS: atom_id res chain seq x y z
N MET A 1 -28.78 3.08 -28.50
CA MET A 1 -28.97 3.37 -27.05
C MET A 1 -27.65 3.18 -26.36
N ARG A 2 -27.14 4.16 -25.60
CA ARG A 2 -25.92 3.93 -24.81
C ARG A 2 -26.25 2.94 -23.71
N THR A 3 -25.57 1.80 -23.73
CA THR A 3 -25.63 0.82 -22.64
C THR A 3 -24.79 1.42 -21.52
N HIS A 4 -25.37 1.66 -20.35
CA HIS A 4 -24.62 2.22 -19.23
C HIS A 4 -24.21 1.06 -18.31
N TYR A 5 -22.94 0.89 -18.14
CA TYR A 5 -22.36 -0.13 -17.30
C TYR A 5 -21.90 0.45 -15.95
N ARG A 6 -21.70 -0.43 -15.00
CA ARG A 6 -20.91 -0.20 -13.79
C ARG A 6 -19.84 -1.27 -13.75
N LEU A 7 -18.59 -0.87 -13.78
CA LEU A 7 -17.43 -1.75 -13.80
C LEU A 7 -16.71 -1.70 -12.46
N GLY A 8 -16.61 -2.84 -11.80
CA GLY A 8 -15.74 -3.05 -10.64
C GLY A 8 -14.53 -3.89 -11.05
N ILE A 9 -13.34 -3.50 -10.61
CA ILE A 9 -12.09 -4.22 -10.83
C ILE A 9 -11.45 -4.44 -9.45
N ASP A 10 -11.04 -5.66 -9.15
CA ASP A 10 -10.27 -6.00 -7.96
C ASP A 10 -8.95 -6.64 -8.38
N ALA A 11 -7.88 -5.86 -8.31
CA ALA A 11 -6.53 -6.29 -8.65
C ALA A 11 -5.87 -6.96 -7.43
N GLY A 12 -6.04 -8.29 -7.34
CA GLY A 12 -5.41 -9.13 -6.33
C GLY A 12 -3.97 -9.55 -6.68
N GLY A 13 -3.33 -10.29 -5.78
CA GLY A 13 -1.95 -10.76 -5.99
C GLY A 13 -1.82 -11.89 -7.02
N THR A 14 -2.86 -12.70 -7.21
CA THR A 14 -2.84 -13.88 -8.11
C THR A 14 -3.78 -13.69 -9.30
N PHE A 15 -4.95 -13.14 -9.07
CA PHE A 15 -5.96 -12.87 -10.09
C PHE A 15 -6.48 -11.45 -9.96
N THR A 16 -6.90 -10.92 -11.10
CA THR A 16 -7.67 -9.68 -11.19
C THR A 16 -9.09 -10.04 -11.59
N ASP A 17 -10.04 -9.71 -10.74
CA ASP A 17 -11.45 -9.98 -10.89
C ASP A 17 -12.19 -8.76 -11.43
N PHE A 18 -13.19 -8.99 -12.29
CA PHE A 18 -14.01 -7.93 -12.89
C PHE A 18 -15.47 -8.24 -12.67
N VAL A 19 -16.22 -7.23 -12.29
CA VAL A 19 -17.68 -7.28 -12.16
C VAL A 19 -18.27 -6.21 -13.04
N LEU A 20 -19.05 -6.62 -14.03
CA LEU A 20 -19.75 -5.71 -14.94
C LEU A 20 -21.25 -5.84 -14.70
N ALA A 21 -21.90 -4.76 -14.32
CA ALA A 21 -23.36 -4.68 -14.19
C ALA A 21 -23.96 -3.77 -15.26
N ASP A 22 -25.06 -4.19 -15.87
CA ASP A 22 -25.85 -3.37 -16.79
C ASP A 22 -26.99 -2.64 -16.07
N LYS A 23 -27.69 -1.76 -16.78
CA LYS A 23 -28.88 -1.04 -16.25
C LYS A 23 -30.04 -1.94 -15.84
N SER A 24 -30.13 -3.13 -16.40
CA SER A 24 -31.19 -4.09 -16.12
C SER A 24 -30.90 -4.89 -14.85
N GLY A 25 -29.72 -4.70 -14.26
CA GLY A 25 -29.28 -5.44 -13.08
C GLY A 25 -28.62 -6.77 -13.38
N ASN A 26 -28.36 -7.10 -14.66
CA ASN A 26 -27.59 -8.28 -15.01
C ASN A 26 -26.13 -8.06 -14.62
N ILE A 27 -25.51 -9.07 -14.01
CA ILE A 27 -24.12 -9.05 -13.57
C ILE A 27 -23.35 -10.14 -14.32
N LYS A 28 -22.21 -9.73 -14.90
CA LYS A 28 -21.21 -10.65 -15.46
C LYS A 28 -19.92 -10.53 -14.68
N ILE A 29 -19.25 -11.65 -14.44
CA ILE A 29 -18.00 -11.74 -13.71
C ILE A 29 -16.94 -12.30 -14.64
N TYR A 30 -15.77 -11.65 -14.67
CA TYR A 30 -14.63 -12.09 -15.45
C TYR A 30 -13.39 -12.12 -14.56
N LYS A 31 -12.39 -12.88 -14.99
CA LYS A 31 -11.16 -13.07 -14.23
C LYS A 31 -9.97 -13.23 -15.16
N THR A 32 -8.86 -12.61 -14.81
CA THR A 32 -7.57 -12.79 -15.48
C THR A 32 -6.47 -13.10 -14.45
N PRO A 33 -5.38 -13.76 -14.82
CA PRO A 33 -4.18 -13.79 -14.00
C PRO A 33 -3.68 -12.37 -13.75
N SER A 34 -3.28 -12.08 -12.53
CA SER A 34 -2.63 -10.80 -12.22
C SER A 34 -1.22 -10.75 -12.79
N THR A 35 -0.77 -9.54 -13.12
CA THR A 35 0.58 -9.22 -13.57
C THR A 35 1.24 -8.32 -12.53
N PRO A 36 1.90 -8.88 -11.48
CA PRO A 36 2.39 -8.10 -10.34
C PRO A 36 3.38 -6.98 -10.70
N ASP A 37 4.19 -7.21 -11.75
CA ASP A 37 5.16 -6.22 -12.22
C ASP A 37 4.52 -5.03 -12.95
N ASP A 38 3.34 -5.26 -13.53
CA ASP A 38 2.57 -4.23 -14.24
C ASP A 38 1.08 -4.55 -14.17
N PRO A 39 0.36 -4.10 -13.13
CA PRO A 39 -1.06 -4.38 -12.96
C PRO A 39 -1.96 -3.90 -14.10
N THR A 40 -1.47 -2.95 -14.92
CA THR A 40 -2.25 -2.43 -16.05
C THR A 40 -2.50 -3.48 -17.13
N LYS A 41 -1.54 -4.40 -17.33
CA LYS A 41 -1.67 -5.50 -18.30
C LYS A 41 -2.83 -6.44 -17.97
N ALA A 42 -2.98 -6.82 -16.70
CA ALA A 42 -4.11 -7.66 -16.26
C ALA A 42 -5.45 -6.95 -16.48
N ILE A 43 -5.50 -5.63 -16.27
CA ILE A 43 -6.69 -4.82 -16.54
C ILE A 43 -7.01 -4.77 -18.05
N GLU A 44 -6.01 -4.54 -18.88
CA GLU A 44 -6.17 -4.55 -20.34
C GLU A 44 -6.67 -5.90 -20.85
N ASP A 45 -6.11 -6.99 -20.34
CA ASP A 45 -6.52 -8.35 -20.74
C ASP A 45 -7.95 -8.66 -20.29
N GLY A 46 -8.34 -8.23 -19.09
CA GLY A 46 -9.73 -8.33 -18.64
C GLY A 46 -10.69 -7.53 -19.50
N LEU A 47 -10.34 -6.31 -19.88
CA LEU A 47 -11.15 -5.50 -20.79
C LEU A 47 -11.26 -6.13 -22.18
N LYS A 48 -10.23 -6.81 -22.69
CA LYS A 48 -10.29 -7.59 -23.93
C LYS A 48 -11.27 -8.74 -23.84
N ILE A 49 -11.25 -9.50 -22.73
CA ILE A 49 -12.19 -10.60 -22.50
C ILE A 49 -13.63 -10.09 -22.45
N ILE A 50 -13.88 -9.00 -21.72
CA ILE A 50 -15.20 -8.35 -21.65
C ILE A 50 -15.65 -7.87 -23.04
N SER A 51 -14.73 -7.26 -23.78
CA SER A 51 -14.94 -6.78 -25.15
C SER A 51 -15.37 -7.88 -26.10
N GLN A 52 -14.73 -9.03 -26.04
CA GLN A 52 -15.07 -10.22 -26.84
C GLN A 52 -16.45 -10.76 -26.50
N ASP A 53 -16.79 -10.85 -25.21
CA ASP A 53 -18.08 -11.36 -24.75
C ASP A 53 -19.26 -10.43 -25.07
N LEU A 54 -19.00 -9.12 -25.09
CA LEU A 54 -20.03 -8.11 -25.41
C LEU A 54 -20.06 -7.68 -26.88
N GLU A 55 -19.11 -8.14 -27.68
CA GLU A 55 -18.91 -7.73 -29.10
C GLU A 55 -18.78 -6.20 -29.28
N ILE A 56 -18.10 -5.53 -28.35
CA ILE A 56 -17.82 -4.07 -28.37
C ILE A 56 -16.33 -3.81 -28.20
N ASN A 57 -15.87 -2.61 -28.55
CA ASN A 57 -14.45 -2.26 -28.31
C ASN A 57 -14.14 -2.07 -26.83
N PRO A 58 -12.91 -2.39 -26.37
CA PRO A 58 -12.51 -2.18 -24.98
C PRO A 58 -12.69 -0.72 -24.50
N SER A 59 -12.43 0.25 -25.38
CA SER A 59 -12.65 1.69 -25.10
C SER A 59 -14.12 2.03 -24.85
N ASP A 60 -15.04 1.28 -25.49
CA ASP A 60 -16.47 1.51 -25.35
C ASP A 60 -16.99 1.02 -24.00
N ILE A 61 -16.37 0.00 -23.42
CA ILE A 61 -16.72 -0.49 -22.07
C ILE A 61 -16.54 0.64 -21.06
N ILE A 62 -15.38 1.31 -21.08
CA ILE A 62 -15.06 2.41 -20.16
C ILE A 62 -15.93 3.64 -20.46
N SER A 63 -16.03 4.03 -21.75
CA SER A 63 -16.78 5.24 -22.15
C SER A 63 -18.29 5.12 -21.95
N GLN A 64 -18.82 3.91 -21.92
CA GLN A 64 -20.22 3.61 -21.62
C GLN A 64 -20.49 3.25 -20.16
N SER A 65 -19.46 3.24 -19.32
CA SER A 65 -19.61 3.03 -17.89
C SER A 65 -19.93 4.33 -17.16
N ASP A 66 -21.01 4.33 -16.38
CA ASP A 66 -21.38 5.45 -15.49
C ASP A 66 -20.44 5.48 -14.26
N LEU A 67 -19.85 4.34 -13.90
CA LEU A 67 -18.99 4.18 -12.75
C LEU A 67 -17.94 3.11 -13.02
N CYS A 68 -16.68 3.45 -12.80
CA CYS A 68 -15.57 2.50 -12.76
C CYS A 68 -14.91 2.58 -11.38
N ILE A 69 -14.84 1.46 -10.69
CA ILE A 69 -14.18 1.33 -9.39
C ILE A 69 -13.01 0.36 -9.55
N ASN A 70 -11.83 0.77 -9.13
CA ASN A 70 -10.66 -0.10 -9.06
C ASN A 70 -10.22 -0.24 -7.60
N GLY A 71 -10.28 -1.46 -7.09
CA GLY A 71 -9.69 -1.85 -5.80
C GLY A 71 -8.37 -2.57 -6.02
N THR A 72 -7.47 -2.47 -5.06
CA THR A 72 -6.23 -3.23 -5.10
C THR A 72 -5.75 -3.59 -3.71
N THR A 73 -5.18 -4.79 -3.59
CA THR A 73 -4.53 -5.28 -2.36
C THR A 73 -3.01 -5.18 -2.43
N VAL A 74 -2.45 -4.48 -3.42
CA VAL A 74 -0.99 -4.38 -3.63
C VAL A 74 -0.27 -3.89 -2.38
N GLY A 75 -0.78 -2.83 -1.74
CA GLY A 75 -0.18 -2.30 -0.52
C GLY A 75 -0.22 -3.30 0.65
N LEU A 76 -1.34 -3.99 0.83
CA LEU A 76 -1.47 -5.03 1.85
C LEU A 76 -0.54 -6.21 1.57
N ASN A 77 -0.45 -6.65 0.32
CA ASN A 77 0.43 -7.72 -0.10
C ASN A 77 1.91 -7.34 0.08
N ALA A 78 2.29 -6.12 -0.23
CA ALA A 78 3.64 -5.61 0.01
C ALA A 78 3.99 -5.66 1.52
N LEU A 79 3.05 -5.26 2.37
CA LEU A 79 3.22 -5.29 3.82
C LEU A 79 3.36 -6.73 4.35
N ILE A 80 2.46 -7.65 3.94
CA ILE A 80 2.51 -9.06 4.37
C ILE A 80 3.78 -9.75 3.90
N GLN A 81 4.24 -9.46 2.68
CA GLN A 81 5.44 -10.05 2.10
C GLN A 81 6.73 -9.34 2.53
N HIS A 82 6.64 -8.26 3.31
CA HIS A 82 7.77 -7.37 3.65
C HIS A 82 8.54 -6.88 2.42
N LYS A 83 7.81 -6.67 1.31
CA LYS A 83 8.34 -6.14 0.05
C LYS A 83 7.87 -4.71 -0.12
N GLY A 84 8.80 -3.78 -0.03
CA GLY A 84 8.54 -2.35 -0.19
C GLY A 84 9.83 -1.61 -0.47
N SER A 85 9.72 -0.33 -0.79
CA SER A 85 10.87 0.55 -0.86
C SER A 85 11.51 0.71 0.52
N PRO A 86 12.82 0.93 0.61
CA PRO A 86 13.47 1.33 1.86
C PRO A 86 12.75 2.53 2.48
N VAL A 87 12.56 2.51 3.79
CA VAL A 87 11.87 3.57 4.53
C VAL A 87 12.81 4.21 5.53
N GLY A 88 13.06 5.51 5.36
CA GLY A 88 13.76 6.33 6.36
C GLY A 88 12.78 6.77 7.47
N LEU A 89 13.21 6.69 8.71
CA LEU A 89 12.48 7.18 9.88
C LEU A 89 13.17 8.40 10.47
N ILE A 90 12.44 9.50 10.57
CA ILE A 90 12.85 10.68 11.33
C ILE A 90 12.04 10.71 12.63
N CYS A 91 12.71 10.87 13.76
CA CYS A 91 12.08 10.93 15.08
C CYS A 91 12.83 11.91 15.99
N THR A 92 12.29 12.19 17.17
CA THR A 92 13.00 12.90 18.23
C THR A 92 14.30 12.17 18.57
N GLU A 93 15.40 12.89 18.71
CA GLU A 93 16.70 12.34 19.12
C GLU A 93 16.57 11.47 20.40
N GLY A 94 17.19 10.29 20.38
CA GLY A 94 17.11 9.29 21.44
C GLY A 94 15.88 8.37 21.38
N HIS A 95 15.01 8.51 20.37
CA HIS A 95 13.83 7.66 20.16
C HIS A 95 13.90 6.76 18.92
N GLU A 96 15.06 6.64 18.30
CA GLU A 96 15.27 5.90 17.04
C GLU A 96 14.93 4.42 17.15
N ASP A 97 15.11 3.86 18.34
CA ASP A 97 14.88 2.44 18.59
C ASP A 97 13.48 2.12 19.15
N SER A 98 12.63 3.14 19.33
CA SER A 98 11.29 2.97 19.90
C SER A 98 10.43 1.97 19.12
N ILE A 99 10.56 1.94 17.78
CA ILE A 99 9.82 0.99 16.93
C ILE A 99 10.26 -0.46 17.13
N GLU A 100 11.53 -0.68 17.55
CA GLU A 100 12.10 -2.00 17.77
C GLU A 100 11.80 -2.52 19.17
N ILE A 101 11.85 -1.64 20.15
CA ILE A 101 11.62 -1.97 21.57
C ILE A 101 10.19 -2.46 21.80
N ARG A 102 9.20 -2.02 20.99
CA ARG A 102 7.77 -2.38 21.13
C ARG A 102 7.23 -2.19 22.56
N LEU A 103 7.78 -1.24 23.33
CA LEU A 103 7.49 -1.08 24.75
C LEU A 103 7.70 -2.37 25.58
N GLY A 104 8.52 -3.32 25.09
CA GLY A 104 8.68 -4.64 25.70
C GLY A 104 7.43 -5.51 25.65
N HIS A 105 6.42 -5.12 24.88
CA HIS A 105 5.16 -5.86 24.79
C HIS A 105 5.38 -7.15 24.00
N LYS A 106 5.11 -8.27 24.66
CA LYS A 106 4.99 -9.60 24.06
C LYS A 106 3.59 -10.12 24.36
N GLU A 107 3.06 -10.91 23.44
CA GLU A 107 1.80 -11.63 23.68
C GLU A 107 1.96 -12.54 24.90
N ASP A 108 0.91 -12.70 25.69
CA ASP A 108 0.99 -13.40 26.99
C ASP A 108 1.57 -14.82 26.90
N GLY A 109 1.28 -15.55 25.80
CA GLY A 109 1.84 -16.89 25.56
C GLY A 109 3.35 -16.94 25.30
N TYR A 110 3.96 -15.79 24.97
CA TYR A 110 5.37 -15.71 24.59
C TYR A 110 6.21 -14.82 25.51
N ARG A 111 5.64 -14.35 26.61
CA ARG A 111 6.28 -13.37 27.51
C ARG A 111 7.68 -13.79 27.97
N TYR A 112 7.88 -15.07 28.21
CA TYR A 112 9.13 -15.64 28.70
C TYR A 112 9.82 -16.57 27.70
N ASP A 113 9.36 -16.56 26.43
CA ASP A 113 9.96 -17.36 25.38
C ASP A 113 11.25 -16.68 24.88
N PRO A 114 12.43 -17.32 25.06
CA PRO A 114 13.68 -16.78 24.58
C PRO A 114 13.80 -16.79 23.05
N ASP A 115 13.04 -17.66 22.38
CA ASP A 115 13.04 -17.82 20.92
C ASP A 115 11.97 -16.96 20.24
N TYR A 116 11.28 -16.08 21.00
CA TYR A 116 10.29 -15.18 20.42
C TYR A 116 10.91 -14.32 19.32
N PRO A 117 10.36 -14.34 18.10
CA PRO A 117 10.98 -13.68 16.96
C PRO A 117 11.11 -12.18 17.17
N PRO A 118 12.21 -11.57 16.69
CA PRO A 118 12.38 -10.13 16.73
C PRO A 118 11.26 -9.40 15.96
N ALA A 119 11.06 -8.14 16.26
CA ALA A 119 10.14 -7.30 15.51
C ALA A 119 10.58 -7.19 14.06
N VAL A 120 9.63 -7.34 13.13
CA VAL A 120 9.91 -7.04 11.72
C VAL A 120 10.02 -5.54 11.55
N MET A 121 11.20 -5.07 11.13
CA MET A 121 11.51 -3.66 11.00
C MET A 121 11.16 -3.14 9.62
N LEU A 122 10.27 -2.14 9.55
CA LEU A 122 9.97 -1.42 8.31
C LEU A 122 11.09 -0.43 7.95
N SER A 123 11.79 0.10 8.96
CA SER A 123 12.94 0.98 8.80
C SER A 123 14.14 0.34 9.48
N PRO A 124 15.20 -0.03 8.74
CA PRO A 124 16.41 -0.57 9.34
C PRO A 124 17.12 0.50 10.19
N ARG A 125 17.96 0.08 11.16
CA ARG A 125 18.56 0.99 12.16
C ARG A 125 19.39 2.12 11.51
N PHE A 126 20.09 1.84 10.42
CA PHE A 126 20.91 2.84 9.73
C PHE A 126 20.08 3.92 9.02
N LEU A 127 18.80 3.65 8.70
CA LEU A 127 17.84 4.61 8.15
C LEU A 127 16.96 5.28 9.23
N ARG A 128 17.30 5.18 10.52
CA ARG A 128 16.61 5.89 11.60
C ARG A 128 17.48 7.04 12.06
N LYS A 129 16.94 8.26 11.99
CA LYS A 129 17.67 9.49 12.35
C LYS A 129 16.93 10.29 13.40
N GLY A 130 17.64 10.55 14.49
CA GLY A 130 17.17 11.42 15.55
C GLY A 130 17.39 12.88 15.18
N ILE A 131 16.36 13.70 15.38
CA ILE A 131 16.40 15.15 15.14
C ILE A 131 16.28 15.86 16.46
N ARG A 132 17.13 16.87 16.69
CA ARG A 132 17.08 17.70 17.89
C ARG A 132 15.83 18.55 17.86
N GLU A 133 14.86 18.14 18.62
CA GLU A 133 13.60 18.86 18.87
C GLU A 133 12.94 18.31 20.14
N ARG A 134 11.98 19.02 20.71
CA ARG A 134 11.16 18.51 21.80
C ARG A 134 9.80 19.19 21.84
N ILE A 135 8.75 18.37 21.69
CA ILE A 135 7.35 18.75 21.93
C ILE A 135 6.89 18.08 23.22
N LEU A 136 6.23 18.83 24.09
CA LEU A 136 5.67 18.34 25.35
C LEU A 136 4.28 17.73 25.13
N SER A 137 3.80 16.94 26.10
CA SER A 137 2.47 16.28 26.04
C SER A 137 1.29 17.24 25.87
N ASN A 138 1.45 18.52 26.26
CA ASN A 138 0.46 19.57 26.07
C ASN A 138 0.57 20.31 24.73
N GLY A 139 1.40 19.83 23.81
CA GLY A 139 1.63 20.42 22.50
C GLY A 139 2.60 21.61 22.48
N LYS A 140 3.14 22.05 23.64
CA LYS A 140 4.11 23.14 23.67
C LYS A 140 5.45 22.69 23.12
N VAL A 141 6.03 23.49 22.23
CA VAL A 141 7.40 23.31 21.74
C VAL A 141 8.36 23.74 22.85
N LYS A 142 9.15 22.79 23.36
CA LYS A 142 10.23 23.05 24.35
C LYS A 142 11.54 23.34 23.64
N ILE A 143 11.84 22.62 22.59
CA ILE A 143 13.01 22.80 21.72
C ILE A 143 12.48 22.80 20.29
N SER A 144 12.74 23.88 19.56
CA SER A 144 12.37 23.97 18.15
C SER A 144 13.17 22.98 17.33
N ILE A 145 12.56 22.50 16.23
CA ILE A 145 13.21 21.56 15.33
C ILE A 145 14.51 22.15 14.76
N ASN A 146 15.55 21.34 14.76
CA ASN A 146 16.79 21.66 14.08
C ASN A 146 16.69 21.29 12.60
N GLU A 147 16.54 22.27 11.74
CA GLU A 147 16.39 22.05 10.30
C GLU A 147 17.65 21.47 9.65
N ASP A 148 18.82 21.70 10.19
CA ASP A 148 20.07 21.15 9.63
C ASP A 148 20.14 19.65 9.87
N ASP A 149 19.67 19.15 11.04
CA ASP A 149 19.55 17.72 11.32
C ASP A 149 18.59 17.06 10.33
N VAL A 150 17.46 17.72 10.00
CA VAL A 150 16.51 17.23 9.00
C VAL A 150 17.14 17.14 7.62
N ARG A 151 17.86 18.20 7.20
CA ARG A 151 18.54 18.23 5.89
C ARG A 151 19.60 17.14 5.79
N GLU A 152 20.33 16.90 6.86
CA GLU A 152 21.35 15.85 6.91
C GLU A 152 20.71 14.46 6.83
N ALA A 153 19.64 14.21 7.59
CA ALA A 153 18.89 12.96 7.52
C ALA A 153 18.36 12.70 6.10
N CYS A 154 17.78 13.71 5.44
CA CYS A 154 17.29 13.59 4.08
C CYS A 154 18.40 13.28 3.08
N LYS A 155 19.60 13.86 3.22
CA LYS A 155 20.73 13.52 2.35
C LYS A 155 21.11 12.05 2.47
N ILE A 156 21.21 11.53 3.71
CA ILE A 156 21.54 10.14 3.95
C ILE A 156 20.49 9.21 3.31
N PHE A 157 19.21 9.55 3.37
CA PHE A 157 18.13 8.72 2.80
C PHE A 157 18.10 8.72 1.26
N VAL A 158 18.68 9.73 0.61
CA VAL A 158 18.77 9.80 -0.86
C VAL A 158 19.99 9.02 -1.38
N ASP A 159 21.04 8.92 -0.58
CA ASP A 159 22.29 8.28 -0.95
C ASP A 159 22.26 6.75 -0.73
N GLU A 160 21.26 6.22 -0.02
CA GLU A 160 21.04 4.79 0.29
C GLU A 160 19.89 4.18 -0.55
#